data_2c8fb4b416b6029d12fdfc6407e264bf
#
_entry.id   2c8fb4b416b6029d12fdfc6407e264bf
#
_cell.length_a   1.000
_cell.length_b   1.000
_cell.length_c   1.000
_cell.angle_alpha   90.00
_cell.angle_beta   90.00
_cell.angle_gamma   90.00
#
_symmetry.space_group_name_H-M   'P 1'
#
loop_
_entity.id
_entity.type
_entity.pdbx_description
1 polymer ?
#
loop_
_entity_poly.entity_id
_entity_poly.type
_entity_poly.pdbx_seq_one_letter_code
_entity_poly.pdbx_strand_id
1 'polypeptide(L)'
;MILEYKVNDLYVQAAWLKTLYDLVEELNCKCQTYIDESYNRANKNFDRMRTIKIYGSDTMLGWFKLRMERYTHFIFNFNEQPDIKSNFVE
;
A
#
# COMPACT_ATOMS: atom_id res chain seq x y z
N MET A 1 8.62 6.72 13.41
CA MET A 1 7.28 6.66 12.77
C MET A 1 7.30 5.60 11.69
N ILE A 2 6.18 4.97 11.45
CA ILE A 2 6.04 3.91 10.45
C ILE A 2 4.91 4.32 9.53
N LEU A 3 5.12 4.22 8.22
CA LEU A 3 4.05 4.39 7.24
C LEU A 3 3.48 3.02 6.89
N GLU A 4 2.20 2.83 7.12
CA GLU A 4 1.53 1.55 6.89
C GLU A 4 0.52 1.66 5.76
N TYR A 5 0.63 0.77 4.79
CA TYR A 5 -0.37 0.59 3.74
C TYR A 5 -1.13 -0.71 3.94
N LYS A 6 -2.45 -0.64 3.83
CA LYS A 6 -3.31 -1.82 3.80
C LYS A 6 -4.04 -1.86 2.47
N VAL A 7 -3.82 -2.92 1.71
CA VAL A 7 -4.40 -3.06 0.37
C VAL A 7 -5.03 -4.43 0.22
N ASN A 8 -6.10 -4.49 -0.57
CA ASN A 8 -6.67 -5.76 -0.97
C ASN A 8 -5.91 -6.25 -2.21
N ASP A 9 -5.13 -7.33 -2.03
CA ASP A 9 -4.23 -7.86 -3.05
C ASP A 9 -4.98 -8.33 -4.32
N LEU A 10 -6.27 -8.63 -4.20
CA LEU A 10 -7.08 -9.06 -5.34
C LEU A 10 -7.44 -7.90 -6.28
N TYR A 11 -7.45 -6.68 -5.76
CA TYR A 11 -7.91 -5.50 -6.51
C TYR A 11 -6.81 -4.51 -6.81
N VAL A 12 -5.68 -4.59 -6.11
CA VAL A 12 -4.56 -3.68 -6.36
C VAL A 12 -3.80 -4.12 -7.60
N GLN A 13 -3.42 -3.15 -8.44
CA GLN A 13 -2.66 -3.46 -9.65
C GLN A 13 -1.21 -3.80 -9.31
N ALA A 14 -0.65 -4.76 -10.05
CA ALA A 14 0.76 -5.13 -9.92
C ALA A 14 1.70 -3.94 -10.15
N ALA A 15 1.33 -3.04 -11.05
CA ALA A 15 2.10 -1.83 -11.32
C ALA A 15 2.18 -0.91 -10.09
N TRP A 16 1.10 -0.81 -9.32
CA TRP A 16 1.09 -0.01 -8.09
C TRP A 16 2.04 -0.60 -7.05
N LEU A 17 1.98 -1.91 -6.85
CA LEU A 17 2.89 -2.61 -5.93
C LEU A 17 4.34 -2.46 -6.36
N LYS A 18 4.62 -2.64 -7.64
CA LYS A 18 5.96 -2.49 -8.17
C LYS A 18 6.50 -1.09 -7.91
N THR A 19 5.69 -0.06 -8.17
CA THR A 19 6.09 1.33 -7.94
C THR A 19 6.37 1.58 -6.46
N LEU A 20 5.55 1.05 -5.55
CA LEU A 20 5.77 1.17 -4.12
C LEU A 20 7.12 0.55 -3.72
N TYR A 21 7.38 -0.67 -4.15
CA TYR A 21 8.63 -1.36 -3.80
C TYR A 21 9.86 -0.71 -4.46
N ASP A 22 9.72 -0.21 -5.69
CA ASP A 22 10.79 0.55 -6.35
C ASP A 22 11.11 1.84 -5.58
N LEU A 23 10.09 2.50 -5.05
CA LEU A 23 10.28 3.70 -4.23
C LEU A 23 10.96 3.38 -2.90
N VAL A 24 10.65 2.23 -2.29
CA VAL A 24 11.34 1.76 -1.10
C VAL A 24 12.86 1.66 -1.36
N GLU A 25 13.24 1.08 -2.48
CA GLU A 25 14.65 0.97 -2.86
C GLU A 25 15.26 2.33 -3.17
N GLU A 26 14.57 3.16 -3.93
CA GLU A 26 15.04 4.49 -4.34
C GLU A 26 15.35 5.38 -3.12
N LEU A 27 14.48 5.35 -2.13
CA LEU A 27 14.63 6.15 -0.90
C LEU A 27 15.40 5.43 0.21
N ASN A 28 15.86 4.22 -0.07
CA ASN A 28 16.63 3.41 0.88
C ASN A 28 15.89 3.20 2.21
N CYS A 29 14.60 2.97 2.13
CA CYS A 29 13.76 2.64 3.27
C CYS A 29 13.80 1.14 3.57
N LYS A 30 13.43 0.78 4.79
CA LYS A 30 13.18 -0.62 5.15
C LYS A 30 11.69 -0.91 5.03
N CYS A 31 11.36 -2.13 4.64
CA CYS A 31 9.97 -2.53 4.40
C CYS A 31 9.71 -3.93 4.94
N GLN A 32 8.54 -4.11 5.53
CA GLN A 32 8.02 -5.42 5.93
C GLN A 32 6.63 -5.60 5.33
N THR A 33 6.37 -6.79 4.80
CA THR A 33 5.08 -7.13 4.19
C THR A 33 4.48 -8.32 4.90
N TYR A 34 3.19 -8.20 5.24
CA TYR A 34 2.39 -9.27 5.83
C TYR A 34 1.18 -9.52 4.94
N ILE A 35 0.85 -10.78 4.72
CA ILE A 35 -0.33 -11.15 3.93
C ILE A 35 -1.24 -11.99 4.81
N ASP A 36 -2.50 -11.52 4.94
CA ASP A 36 -3.57 -12.25 5.62
C ASP A 36 -4.60 -12.71 4.59
N GLU A 37 -4.87 -14.01 4.57
CA GLU A 37 -5.92 -14.59 3.75
C GLU A 37 -7.06 -15.04 4.66
N SER A 38 -8.27 -14.61 4.34
CA SER A 38 -9.46 -15.01 5.08
C SER A 38 -10.62 -15.30 4.11
N TYR A 39 -11.45 -16.27 4.50
CA TYR A 39 -12.66 -16.58 3.75
C TYR A 39 -13.82 -15.73 4.26
N ASN A 40 -14.36 -14.92 3.37
CA ASN A 40 -15.54 -14.10 3.70
C ASN A 40 -16.80 -14.88 3.35
N ARG A 41 -17.50 -15.38 4.38
CA ARG A 41 -18.71 -16.18 4.21
C ARG A 41 -19.86 -15.40 3.58
N ALA A 42 -19.92 -14.09 3.85
CA ALA A 42 -21.00 -13.25 3.30
C ALA A 42 -20.91 -13.14 1.79
N ASN A 43 -19.71 -13.03 1.24
CA ASN A 43 -19.47 -12.89 -0.20
C ASN A 43 -19.04 -14.20 -0.87
N LYS A 44 -18.83 -15.27 -0.10
CA LYS A 44 -18.31 -16.55 -0.57
C LYS A 44 -16.97 -16.42 -1.31
N ASN A 45 -16.17 -15.43 -0.94
CA ASN A 45 -14.88 -15.12 -1.54
C ASN A 45 -13.78 -15.14 -0.50
N PHE A 46 -12.55 -15.34 -0.95
CA PHE A 46 -11.37 -15.12 -0.13
C PHE A 46 -10.95 -13.65 -0.22
N ASP A 47 -10.69 -13.05 0.93
CA ASP A 47 -10.02 -11.77 0.99
C ASP A 47 -8.54 -12.00 1.26
N ARG A 48 -7.71 -11.29 0.51
CA ARG A 48 -6.26 -11.33 0.69
C ARG A 48 -5.78 -9.92 0.96
N MET A 49 -5.59 -9.61 2.24
CA MET A 49 -5.15 -8.29 2.67
C MET A 49 -3.64 -8.27 2.84
N ARG A 50 -3.01 -7.31 2.19
CA ARG A 50 -1.57 -7.08 2.33
C ARG A 50 -1.34 -5.86 3.19
N THR A 51 -0.53 -6.00 4.23
CA THR A 51 -0.07 -4.90 5.07
C THR A 51 1.40 -4.66 4.79
N ILE A 52 1.73 -3.45 4.38
CA ILE A 52 3.10 -3.06 4.05
C ILE A 52 3.51 -1.97 5.04
N LYS A 53 4.53 -2.26 5.85
CA LYS A 53 5.08 -1.31 6.81
C LYS A 53 6.41 -0.78 6.29
N ILE A 54 6.51 0.54 6.21
CA ILE A 54 7.70 1.23 5.69
C ILE A 54 8.32 2.04 6.81
N TYR A 55 9.61 1.83 7.03
CA TYR A 55 10.37 2.43 8.11
C TYR A 55 11.36 3.45 7.54
N GLY A 56 11.40 4.62 8.14
CA GLY A 56 12.32 5.66 7.72
C GLY A 56 12.17 6.90 8.59
N SER A 57 12.84 7.98 8.23
CA SER A 57 12.65 9.26 8.90
C SER A 57 11.27 9.83 8.58
N ASP A 58 10.76 10.67 9.47
CA ASP A 58 9.44 11.28 9.29
C ASP A 58 9.35 12.09 8.00
N THR A 59 10.40 12.83 7.67
CA THR A 59 10.48 13.59 6.43
C THR A 59 10.41 12.69 5.20
N MET A 60 11.18 11.61 5.21
CA MET A 60 11.20 10.66 4.09
C MET A 60 9.86 9.95 3.93
N LEU A 61 9.24 9.53 5.03
CA LEU A 61 7.92 8.89 4.99
C LEU A 61 6.83 9.84 4.50
N GLY A 62 6.92 11.13 4.84
CA GLY A 62 6.03 12.15 4.30
C GLY A 62 6.14 12.27 2.77
N TRP A 63 7.36 12.29 2.25
CA TRP A 63 7.61 12.30 0.80
C TRP A 63 7.09 11.02 0.13
N PHE A 64 7.34 9.88 0.75
CA PHE A 64 6.89 8.59 0.25
C PHE A 64 5.37 8.56 0.08
N LYS A 65 4.66 8.95 1.15
CA LYS A 65 3.20 8.98 1.13
C LYS A 65 2.68 9.91 0.03
N LEU A 66 3.25 11.10 -0.09
CA LEU A 66 2.83 12.07 -1.10
C LEU A 66 3.03 11.54 -2.52
N ARG A 67 4.18 10.94 -2.81
CA ARG A 67 4.47 10.37 -4.13
C ARG A 67 3.51 9.23 -4.47
N MET A 68 3.22 8.37 -3.51
CA MET A 68 2.29 7.26 -3.73
C MET A 68 0.85 7.74 -3.92
N GLU A 69 0.42 8.77 -3.22
CA GLU A 69 -0.90 9.38 -3.44
C GLU A 69 -1.03 9.94 -4.85
N ARG A 70 -0.02 10.66 -5.32
CA ARG A 70 -0.01 11.21 -6.69
C ARG A 70 -0.04 10.11 -7.73
N TYR A 71 0.74 9.07 -7.54
CA TYR A 71 0.77 7.94 -8.45
C TYR A 71 -0.56 7.19 -8.47
N THR A 72 -1.18 7.02 -7.30
CA THR A 72 -2.49 6.39 -7.18
C THR A 72 -3.55 7.18 -7.97
N HIS A 73 -3.55 8.49 -7.85
CA HIS A 73 -4.43 9.33 -8.65
C HIS A 73 -4.19 9.21 -10.15
N PHE A 74 -2.94 9.04 -10.54
CA PHE A 74 -2.57 8.93 -11.95
C PHE A 74 -3.08 7.65 -12.59
N ILE A 75 -2.98 6.52 -11.89
CA ILE A 75 -3.31 5.21 -12.47
C ILE A 75 -4.76 4.77 -12.24
N PHE A 76 -5.46 5.34 -11.26
CA PHE A 76 -6.84 4.99 -10.96
C PHE A 76 -7.76 6.17 -11.23
N ASN A 77 -8.87 5.89 -11.90
CA ASN A 77 -9.95 6.86 -12.04
C ASN A 77 -10.70 7.04 -10.73
N PHE A 78 -11.39 8.17 -10.57
CA PHE A 78 -12.19 8.46 -9.39
C PHE A 78 -13.20 7.35 -9.05
N ASN A 79 -13.70 6.65 -10.06
CA ASN A 79 -14.72 5.61 -9.91
C ASN A 79 -14.14 4.21 -9.71
N GLU A 80 -12.82 4.05 -9.84
CA GLU A 80 -12.15 2.74 -9.85
C GLU A 80 -11.04 2.63 -8.82
N GLN A 81 -10.98 3.56 -7.86
CA GLN A 81 -9.93 3.52 -6.84
C GLN A 81 -10.08 2.25 -5.99
N PRO A 82 -9.04 1.42 -5.90
CA PRO A 82 -9.07 0.29 -4.99
C PRO A 82 -9.07 0.79 -3.55
N ASP A 83 -9.50 -0.09 -2.64
CA ASP A 83 -9.52 0.22 -1.21
C ASP A 83 -8.09 0.20 -0.66
N ILE A 84 -7.34 1.27 -0.92
CA ILE A 84 -5.97 1.45 -0.42
C ILE A 84 -6.02 2.42 0.76
N LYS A 85 -5.61 1.93 1.92
CA LYS A 85 -5.55 2.73 3.14
C LYS A 85 -4.10 2.96 3.51
N SER A 86 -3.76 4.21 3.84
CA SER A 86 -2.44 4.56 4.31
C SER A 86 -2.52 5.37 5.59
N ASN A 87 -1.74 4.98 6.59
CA ASN A 87 -1.70 5.65 7.88
C ASN A 87 -0.28 5.70 8.41
N PHE A 88 0.03 6.76 9.17
CA PHE A 88 1.21 6.77 9.99
C PHE A 88 0.89 6.07 11.32
N VAL A 89 1.74 5.13 11.71
CA VAL A 89 1.62 4.42 12.99
C VAL A 89 2.93 4.50 13.74
N GLU A 90 2.85 4.42 15.04
CA GLU A 90 4.04 4.46 15.90
C GLU A 90 4.54 3.07 16.27
#